data_63334aee74ecafd264e024f09fcca244
#
_entry.id   63334aee74ecafd264e024f09fcca244
#
_cell.length_a   1.000
_cell.length_b   1.000
_cell.length_c   1.000
_cell.angle_alpha   90.00
_cell.angle_beta   90.00
_cell.angle_gamma   90.00
#
_symmetry.space_group_name_H-M   'P 1'
#
loop_
_entity.id
_entity.type
_entity.pdbx_description
1 polymer ?
#
loop_
_entity_poly.entity_id
_entity_poly.type
_entity_poly.pdbx_seq_one_letter_code
_entity_poly.pdbx_strand_id
1 'polypeptide(L)'
;MQPNKHRTWAEIDLGAIEHNYRVICEAAKAPVLCVVKADCYGHGAVPVANRLQSMGAPYFAVATVPEAVELRENGIEKPIIILGYIDAADMDTVAEYGITAPVYDEETAELLSAAAVPPGRDITVHYKLDTGMTRIGFPSWEREETVRRILECAKKPGLRSEGIFTHFAVADVPSGEEYTEMQYDRFRGVCEGLAENGLDLPLRH
;
A
#
# COMPACT_ATOMS: atom_id res chain seq x y z
N MET A 1 4.10 -37.90 2.74
CA MET A 1 2.95 -37.13 2.24
C MET A 1 1.66 -37.77 2.73
N GLN A 2 0.80 -37.09 3.48
CA GLN A 2 -0.52 -37.59 3.77
C GLN A 2 -1.36 -37.52 2.48
N PRO A 3 -2.17 -38.55 2.16
CA PRO A 3 -3.02 -38.51 0.98
C PRO A 3 -4.02 -37.33 1.11
N ASN A 4 -4.04 -36.50 0.09
CA ASN A 4 -4.94 -35.34 0.02
C ASN A 4 -6.40 -35.86 0.03
N LYS A 5 -7.18 -35.46 1.03
CA LYS A 5 -8.58 -35.88 1.19
C LYS A 5 -9.57 -35.11 0.32
N HIS A 6 -9.08 -34.07 -0.38
CA HIS A 6 -9.91 -33.23 -1.23
C HIS A 6 -9.96 -33.79 -2.66
N ARG A 7 -11.13 -33.62 -3.33
CA ARG A 7 -11.32 -34.05 -4.73
C ARG A 7 -10.59 -33.12 -5.73
N THR A 8 -10.32 -31.88 -5.30
CA THR A 8 -9.63 -30.85 -6.11
C THR A 8 -8.71 -30.07 -5.19
N TRP A 9 -7.57 -29.66 -5.70
CA TRP A 9 -6.60 -28.80 -5.02
C TRP A 9 -5.83 -27.94 -6.03
N ALA A 10 -5.23 -26.86 -5.57
CA ALA A 10 -4.25 -26.10 -6.30
C ALA A 10 -2.85 -26.42 -5.77
N GLU A 11 -1.90 -26.63 -6.66
CA GLU A 11 -0.49 -26.75 -6.32
C GLU A 11 0.21 -25.43 -6.66
N ILE A 12 0.76 -24.77 -5.63
CA ILE A 12 1.43 -23.49 -5.78
C ILE A 12 2.94 -23.72 -5.78
N ASP A 13 3.58 -23.36 -6.90
CA ASP A 13 5.03 -23.42 -7.05
C ASP A 13 5.66 -22.12 -6.57
N LEU A 14 6.20 -22.12 -5.35
CA LEU A 14 6.91 -20.97 -4.78
C LEU A 14 8.19 -20.63 -5.55
N GLY A 15 8.80 -21.60 -6.27
CA GLY A 15 9.94 -21.35 -7.13
C GLY A 15 9.57 -20.51 -8.36
N ALA A 16 8.38 -20.77 -8.94
CA ALA A 16 7.86 -19.96 -10.03
C ALA A 16 7.54 -18.52 -9.57
N ILE A 17 6.99 -18.34 -8.36
CA ILE A 17 6.74 -17.02 -7.77
C ILE A 17 8.09 -16.28 -7.55
N GLU A 18 9.09 -16.97 -7.02
CA GLU A 18 10.44 -16.43 -6.85
C GLU A 18 11.02 -15.96 -8.18
N HIS A 19 10.94 -16.79 -9.21
CA HIS A 19 11.41 -16.44 -10.55
C HIS A 19 10.71 -15.18 -11.07
N ASN A 20 9.38 -15.14 -10.99
CA ASN A 20 8.59 -13.99 -11.44
C ASN A 20 8.95 -12.72 -10.69
N TYR A 21 9.14 -12.79 -9.36
CA TYR A 21 9.56 -11.65 -8.57
C TYR A 21 10.90 -11.08 -9.04
N ARG A 22 11.90 -11.93 -9.32
CA ARG A 22 13.20 -11.50 -9.88
C ARG A 22 13.05 -10.82 -11.23
N VAL A 23 12.27 -11.40 -12.14
CA VAL A 23 12.01 -10.82 -13.46
C VAL A 23 11.37 -9.44 -13.36
N ILE A 24 10.38 -9.29 -12.45
CA ILE A 24 9.72 -7.99 -12.22
C ILE A 24 10.70 -6.97 -11.64
N CYS A 25 11.52 -7.34 -10.67
CA CYS A 25 12.53 -6.44 -10.09
C CYS A 25 13.55 -5.97 -11.14
N GLU A 26 14.00 -6.86 -12.00
CA GLU A 26 14.93 -6.54 -13.11
C GLU A 26 14.28 -5.58 -14.11
N ALA A 27 13.02 -5.80 -14.45
CA ALA A 27 12.28 -4.96 -15.39
C ALA A 27 11.96 -3.57 -14.80
N ALA A 28 11.54 -3.52 -13.56
CA ALA A 28 11.15 -2.29 -12.88
C ALA A 28 12.33 -1.36 -12.59
N LYS A 29 13.53 -1.91 -12.39
CA LYS A 29 14.74 -1.17 -11.97
C LYS A 29 14.52 -0.32 -10.70
N ALA A 30 13.57 -0.73 -9.88
CA ALA A 30 13.16 -0.09 -8.64
C ALA A 30 12.74 -1.16 -7.63
N PRO A 31 12.72 -0.84 -6.32
CA PRO A 31 12.16 -1.74 -5.33
C PRO A 31 10.69 -2.08 -5.64
N VAL A 32 10.33 -3.35 -5.50
CA VAL A 32 8.98 -3.86 -5.80
C VAL A 32 8.24 -4.11 -4.50
N LEU A 33 7.10 -3.45 -4.33
CA LEU A 33 6.14 -3.69 -3.26
C LEU A 33 5.27 -4.89 -3.66
N CYS A 34 5.23 -5.94 -2.81
CA CYS A 34 4.53 -7.18 -3.12
C CYS A 34 3.09 -7.17 -2.64
N VAL A 35 2.13 -7.20 -3.56
CA VAL A 35 0.69 -7.23 -3.24
C VAL A 35 0.24 -8.67 -3.00
N VAL A 36 -0.10 -9.01 -1.75
CA VAL A 36 -0.49 -10.36 -1.31
C VAL A 36 -1.91 -10.43 -0.72
N LYS A 37 -2.74 -9.44 -1.01
CA LYS A 37 -4.15 -9.39 -0.59
C LYS A 37 -4.97 -10.57 -1.12
N ALA A 38 -6.15 -10.81 -0.54
CA ALA A 38 -7.08 -11.88 -0.92
C ALA A 38 -6.39 -13.25 -0.96
N ASP A 39 -5.69 -13.58 0.14
CA ASP A 39 -4.85 -14.78 0.27
C ASP A 39 -3.87 -14.95 -0.91
N CYS A 40 -3.20 -13.85 -1.28
CA CYS A 40 -2.34 -13.77 -2.47
C CYS A 40 -3.06 -14.26 -3.73
N TYR A 41 -4.31 -13.80 -3.92
CA TYR A 41 -5.19 -14.22 -5.02
C TYR A 41 -5.39 -15.75 -5.08
N GLY A 42 -5.47 -16.39 -3.90
CA GLY A 42 -5.64 -17.83 -3.76
C GLY A 42 -4.34 -18.64 -3.82
N HIS A 43 -3.18 -17.99 -3.81
CA HIS A 43 -1.88 -18.69 -3.79
C HIS A 43 -1.36 -18.95 -2.36
N GLY A 44 -2.06 -18.47 -1.32
CA GLY A 44 -1.62 -18.55 0.06
C GLY A 44 -0.73 -17.36 0.46
N ALA A 45 -1.29 -16.35 1.14
CA ALA A 45 -0.57 -15.12 1.46
C ALA A 45 0.65 -15.36 2.35
N VAL A 46 0.49 -16.16 3.40
CA VAL A 46 1.57 -16.43 4.37
C VAL A 46 2.78 -17.14 3.75
N PRO A 47 2.65 -18.29 3.04
CA PRO A 47 3.80 -18.95 2.45
C PRO A 47 4.47 -18.12 1.35
N VAL A 48 3.69 -17.38 0.55
CA VAL A 48 4.22 -16.49 -0.49
C VAL A 48 4.96 -15.31 0.14
N ALA A 49 4.38 -14.62 1.12
CA ALA A 49 5.02 -13.47 1.77
C ALA A 49 6.31 -13.88 2.49
N ASN A 50 6.34 -15.00 3.21
CA ASN A 50 7.55 -15.53 3.84
C ASN A 50 8.65 -15.81 2.80
N ARG A 51 8.28 -16.40 1.65
CA ARG A 51 9.25 -16.65 0.58
C ARG A 51 9.81 -15.34 0.02
N LEU A 52 8.95 -14.38 -0.31
CA LEU A 52 9.36 -13.08 -0.84
C LEU A 52 10.18 -12.27 0.18
N GLN A 53 9.81 -12.30 1.47
CA GLN A 53 10.59 -11.68 2.55
C GLN A 53 12.00 -12.25 2.62
N SER A 54 12.16 -13.58 2.50
CA SER A 54 13.48 -14.25 2.51
C SER A 54 14.33 -13.87 1.29
N MET A 55 13.71 -13.42 0.21
CA MET A 55 14.39 -12.91 -0.99
C MET A 55 14.72 -11.42 -0.91
N GLY A 56 14.33 -10.74 0.16
CA GLY A 56 14.60 -9.32 0.37
C GLY A 56 13.51 -8.38 -0.16
N ALA A 57 12.29 -8.87 -0.39
CA ALA A 57 11.17 -7.97 -0.71
C ALA A 57 11.05 -6.87 0.35
N PRO A 58 11.06 -5.59 -0.03
CA PRO A 58 11.17 -4.49 0.92
C PRO A 58 9.84 -4.15 1.61
N TYR A 59 8.71 -4.46 0.97
CA TYR A 59 7.39 -4.02 1.39
C TYR A 59 6.29 -4.98 0.92
N PHE A 60 5.23 -5.14 1.71
CA PHE A 60 4.04 -5.90 1.35
C PHE A 60 2.79 -5.03 1.34
N ALA A 61 1.79 -5.42 0.57
CA ALA A 61 0.51 -4.74 0.55
C ALA A 61 -0.65 -5.72 0.60
N VAL A 62 -1.64 -5.36 1.40
CA VAL A 62 -2.88 -6.12 1.60
C VAL A 62 -4.10 -5.21 1.42
N ALA A 63 -5.30 -5.76 1.43
CA ALA A 63 -6.52 -4.97 1.29
C ALA A 63 -7.13 -4.54 2.63
N THR A 64 -6.96 -5.32 3.69
CA THR A 64 -7.68 -5.18 4.96
C THR A 64 -6.76 -5.34 6.17
N VAL A 65 -7.21 -4.85 7.32
CA VAL A 65 -6.49 -5.01 8.60
C VAL A 65 -6.32 -6.49 8.99
N PRO A 66 -7.35 -7.35 8.92
CA PRO A 66 -7.18 -8.77 9.23
C PRO A 66 -6.09 -9.47 8.39
N GLU A 67 -5.98 -9.17 7.10
CA GLU A 67 -4.91 -9.72 6.25
C GLU A 67 -3.51 -9.27 6.72
N ALA A 68 -3.37 -8.01 7.13
CA ALA A 68 -2.11 -7.50 7.66
C ALA A 68 -1.74 -8.15 9.00
N VAL A 69 -2.71 -8.32 9.90
CA VAL A 69 -2.54 -9.01 11.19
C VAL A 69 -2.11 -10.46 10.96
N GLU A 70 -2.78 -11.18 10.06
CA GLU A 70 -2.41 -12.57 9.71
C GLU A 70 -0.94 -12.67 9.28
N LEU A 71 -0.48 -11.75 8.43
CA LEU A 71 0.92 -11.73 8.00
C LEU A 71 1.88 -11.47 9.18
N ARG A 72 1.54 -10.51 10.06
CA ARG A 72 2.35 -10.20 11.26
C ARG A 72 2.44 -11.40 12.21
N GLU A 73 1.32 -12.05 12.51
CA GLU A 73 1.27 -13.23 13.39
C GLU A 73 2.02 -14.44 12.80
N ASN A 74 2.23 -14.47 11.49
CA ASN A 74 2.99 -15.50 10.78
C ASN A 74 4.42 -15.06 10.40
N GLY A 75 4.99 -14.05 11.08
CA GLY A 75 6.41 -13.73 11.04
C GLY A 75 6.84 -12.79 9.91
N ILE A 76 5.91 -12.06 9.28
CA ILE A 76 6.29 -11.02 8.35
C ILE A 76 6.71 -9.76 9.12
N GLU A 77 8.01 -9.46 9.09
CA GLU A 77 8.63 -8.32 9.77
C GLU A 77 8.73 -7.07 8.88
N LYS A 78 8.73 -7.26 7.56
CA LYS A 78 8.80 -6.15 6.60
C LYS A 78 7.57 -5.24 6.71
N PRO A 79 7.66 -3.95 6.36
CA PRO A 79 6.51 -3.06 6.32
C PRO A 79 5.34 -3.66 5.54
N ILE A 80 4.12 -3.46 6.05
CA ILE A 80 2.87 -3.90 5.41
C ILE A 80 1.95 -2.68 5.30
N ILE A 81 1.51 -2.36 4.09
CA ILE A 81 0.53 -1.29 3.86
C ILE A 81 -0.85 -1.86 3.51
N ILE A 82 -1.87 -1.25 4.05
CA ILE A 82 -3.26 -1.49 3.62
C ILE A 82 -3.55 -0.59 2.42
N LEU A 83 -4.09 -1.16 1.34
CA LEU A 83 -4.43 -0.43 0.12
C LEU A 83 -5.90 0.02 0.07
N GLY A 84 -6.73 -0.53 0.94
CA GLY A 84 -8.16 -0.32 1.01
C GLY A 84 -8.59 0.64 2.12
N TYR A 85 -9.90 0.62 2.38
CA TYR A 85 -10.52 1.31 3.50
C TYR A 85 -10.13 0.65 4.84
N ILE A 86 -9.98 1.48 5.87
CA ILE A 86 -9.78 1.03 7.25
C ILE A 86 -11.00 1.48 8.05
N ASP A 87 -11.65 0.55 8.72
CA ASP A 87 -12.75 0.85 9.62
C ASP A 87 -12.25 1.60 10.87
N ALA A 88 -13.05 2.53 11.38
CA ALA A 88 -12.70 3.27 12.60
C ALA A 88 -12.42 2.33 13.80
N ALA A 89 -13.06 1.18 13.85
CA ALA A 89 -12.85 0.16 14.88
C ALA A 89 -11.49 -0.52 14.82
N ASP A 90 -10.80 -0.47 13.67
CA ASP A 90 -9.53 -1.15 13.44
C ASP A 90 -8.29 -0.24 13.63
N MET A 91 -8.48 1.06 13.90
CA MET A 91 -7.38 2.04 13.99
C MET A 91 -6.37 1.70 15.09
N ASP A 92 -6.84 1.24 16.25
CA ASP A 92 -5.94 0.81 17.34
C ASP A 92 -5.13 -0.42 16.94
N THR A 93 -5.70 -1.35 16.19
CA THR A 93 -5.02 -2.55 15.67
C THR A 93 -3.92 -2.16 14.67
N VAL A 94 -4.17 -1.17 13.82
CA VAL A 94 -3.16 -0.63 12.89
C VAL A 94 -1.94 -0.12 13.65
N ALA A 95 -2.17 0.63 14.74
CA ALA A 95 -1.09 1.15 15.59
C ALA A 95 -0.37 0.02 16.35
N GLU A 96 -1.09 -0.95 16.89
CA GLU A 96 -0.54 -2.06 17.68
C GLU A 96 0.38 -2.97 16.85
N TYR A 97 -0.04 -3.32 15.64
CA TYR A 97 0.70 -4.22 14.75
C TYR A 97 1.72 -3.49 13.86
N GLY A 98 1.90 -2.18 14.01
CA GLY A 98 2.84 -1.40 13.20
C GLY A 98 2.55 -1.50 11.70
N ILE A 99 1.28 -1.39 11.34
CA ILE A 99 0.81 -1.45 9.95
C ILE A 99 0.85 -0.05 9.36
N THR A 100 1.32 0.07 8.12
CA THR A 100 1.26 1.33 7.39
C THR A 100 -0.16 1.56 6.88
N ALA A 101 -0.71 2.73 7.18
CA ALA A 101 -2.07 3.09 6.84
C ALA A 101 -2.16 3.99 5.59
N PRO A 102 -3.15 3.82 4.72
CA PRO A 102 -3.46 4.81 3.70
C PRO A 102 -4.21 5.98 4.32
N VAL A 103 -3.84 7.20 3.96
CA VAL A 103 -4.63 8.40 4.21
C VAL A 103 -5.22 8.83 2.87
N TYR A 104 -6.54 8.82 2.78
CA TYR A 104 -7.27 9.12 1.55
C TYR A 104 -8.25 10.30 1.68
N ASP A 105 -8.45 10.79 2.91
CA ASP A 105 -9.18 12.00 3.29
C ASP A 105 -8.73 12.50 4.66
N GLU A 106 -9.27 13.62 5.10
CA GLU A 106 -8.94 14.25 6.38
C GLU A 106 -9.50 13.48 7.58
N GLU A 107 -10.66 12.84 7.42
CA GLU A 107 -11.31 12.05 8.48
C GLU A 107 -10.42 10.85 8.83
N THR A 108 -9.90 10.15 7.84
CA THR A 108 -8.96 9.04 8.04
C THR A 108 -7.71 9.51 8.78
N ALA A 109 -7.15 10.68 8.41
CA ALA A 109 -5.99 11.24 9.09
C ALA A 109 -6.30 11.59 10.56
N GLU A 110 -7.52 12.08 10.87
CA GLU A 110 -7.96 12.37 12.22
C GLU A 110 -8.09 11.11 13.08
N LEU A 111 -8.74 10.08 12.55
CA LEU A 111 -8.92 8.81 13.24
C LEU A 111 -7.56 8.13 13.53
N LEU A 112 -6.66 8.08 12.55
CA LEU A 112 -5.32 7.54 12.73
C LEU A 112 -4.50 8.35 13.76
N SER A 113 -4.56 9.68 13.70
CA SER A 113 -3.90 10.54 14.68
C SER A 113 -4.44 10.32 16.09
N ALA A 114 -5.74 10.13 16.26
CA ALA A 114 -6.34 9.81 17.55
C ALA A 114 -5.86 8.45 18.10
N ALA A 115 -5.74 7.43 17.25
CA ALA A 115 -5.21 6.11 17.63
C ALA A 115 -3.70 6.14 17.97
N ALA A 116 -2.96 7.09 17.41
CA ALA A 116 -1.52 7.28 17.66
C ALA A 116 -1.21 8.03 18.97
N VAL A 117 -2.20 8.58 19.67
CA VAL A 117 -2.04 9.43 20.89
C VAL A 117 -1.26 8.79 22.04
N PRO A 118 -1.28 7.47 22.31
CA PRO A 118 -0.36 6.88 23.27
C PRO A 118 1.11 7.11 22.86
N PRO A 119 1.99 7.64 23.73
CA PRO A 119 3.39 7.90 23.38
C PRO A 119 4.09 6.66 22.82
N GLY A 120 4.76 6.82 21.66
CA GLY A 120 5.53 5.76 21.02
C GLY A 120 4.72 4.87 20.07
N ARG A 121 3.52 5.26 19.70
CA ARG A 121 2.67 4.56 18.73
C ARG A 121 2.50 5.36 17.43
N ASP A 122 3.55 6.00 16.93
CA ASP A 122 3.50 6.69 15.65
C ASP A 122 3.06 5.73 14.54
N ILE A 123 2.03 6.13 13.79
CA ILE A 123 1.52 5.37 12.65
C ILE A 123 2.18 5.89 11.37
N THR A 124 2.82 5.00 10.64
CA THR A 124 3.33 5.31 9.29
C THR A 124 2.18 5.43 8.32
N VAL A 125 2.18 6.49 7.52
CA VAL A 125 1.11 6.74 6.55
C VAL A 125 1.63 6.99 5.14
N HIS A 126 0.88 6.47 4.17
CA HIS A 126 1.01 6.81 2.76
C HIS A 126 -0.26 7.50 2.26
N TYR A 127 -0.11 8.64 1.59
CA TYR A 127 -1.25 9.37 1.04
C TYR A 127 -1.72 8.71 -0.25
N LYS A 128 -3.03 8.41 -0.33
CA LYS A 128 -3.64 7.84 -1.53
C LYS A 128 -4.18 8.94 -2.41
N LEU A 129 -3.70 9.01 -3.66
CA LEU A 129 -4.25 9.88 -4.69
C LEU A 129 -5.25 9.14 -5.58
N ASP A 130 -6.36 9.77 -5.86
CA ASP A 130 -7.20 9.42 -6.99
C ASP A 130 -6.75 10.24 -8.20
N THR A 131 -6.12 9.58 -9.15
CA THR A 131 -5.64 10.20 -10.38
C THR A 131 -6.60 10.03 -11.55
N GLY A 132 -7.72 9.31 -11.31
CA GLY A 132 -8.74 9.08 -12.34
C GLY A 132 -9.40 7.71 -12.27
N MET A 133 -9.01 6.81 -11.35
CA MET A 133 -9.72 5.55 -11.14
C MET A 133 -11.08 5.76 -10.43
N THR A 134 -11.26 6.89 -9.74
CA THR A 134 -12.50 7.33 -9.07
C THR A 134 -13.06 6.33 -8.06
N ARG A 135 -12.15 5.75 -7.25
CA ARG A 135 -12.52 4.76 -6.24
C ARG A 135 -12.30 5.28 -4.82
N ILE A 136 -11.09 5.74 -4.51
CA ILE A 136 -10.66 6.23 -3.20
C ILE A 136 -9.41 7.09 -3.33
N GLY A 137 -9.28 8.14 -2.54
CA GLY A 137 -8.10 9.00 -2.49
C GLY A 137 -8.41 10.48 -2.69
N PHE A 138 -7.43 11.32 -2.43
CA PHE A 138 -7.49 12.76 -2.71
C PHE A 138 -7.55 13.02 -4.23
N PRO A 139 -8.46 13.88 -4.71
CA PRO A 139 -8.68 14.11 -6.14
C PRO A 139 -7.54 14.91 -6.77
N SER A 140 -6.65 14.29 -7.51
CA SER A 140 -5.43 14.90 -8.04
C SER A 140 -5.64 15.94 -9.16
N TRP A 141 -6.84 16.04 -9.72
CA TRP A 141 -7.19 17.07 -10.71
C TRP A 141 -7.40 18.46 -10.10
N GLU A 142 -7.50 18.55 -8.77
CA GLU A 142 -7.53 19.77 -7.99
C GLU A 142 -6.18 19.95 -7.26
N ARG A 143 -5.09 20.08 -8.04
CA ARG A 143 -3.69 19.98 -7.56
C ARG A 143 -3.43 20.83 -6.31
N GLU A 144 -3.69 22.14 -6.37
CA GLU A 144 -3.38 23.07 -5.26
C GLU A 144 -4.17 22.70 -3.99
N GLU A 145 -5.45 22.40 -4.17
CA GLU A 145 -6.32 22.02 -3.06
C GLU A 145 -5.88 20.67 -2.47
N THR A 146 -5.54 19.68 -3.30
CA THR A 146 -5.05 18.38 -2.85
C THR A 146 -3.73 18.51 -2.10
N VAL A 147 -2.79 19.31 -2.60
CA VAL A 147 -1.53 19.60 -1.90
C VAL A 147 -1.81 20.24 -0.53
N ARG A 148 -2.67 21.25 -0.45
CA ARG A 148 -3.04 21.90 0.80
C ARG A 148 -3.64 20.90 1.80
N ARG A 149 -4.59 20.08 1.37
CA ARG A 149 -5.26 19.06 2.21
C ARG A 149 -4.28 18.02 2.76
N ILE A 150 -3.37 17.51 1.93
CA ILE A 150 -2.35 16.56 2.37
C ILE A 150 -1.37 17.21 3.36
N LEU A 151 -0.97 18.45 3.14
CA LEU A 151 -0.10 19.19 4.07
C LEU A 151 -0.76 19.37 5.44
N GLU A 152 -2.07 19.61 5.50
CA GLU A 152 -2.80 19.68 6.77
C GLU A 152 -2.88 18.30 7.45
N CYS A 153 -3.08 17.23 6.71
CA CYS A 153 -3.03 15.87 7.25
C CYS A 153 -1.64 15.53 7.81
N ALA A 154 -0.57 15.95 7.12
CA ALA A 154 0.81 15.68 7.54
C ALA A 154 1.23 16.38 8.84
N LYS A 155 0.50 17.42 9.27
CA LYS A 155 0.74 18.12 10.54
C LYS A 155 0.11 17.42 11.75
N LYS A 156 -0.74 16.41 11.52
CA LYS A 156 -1.44 15.72 12.61
C LYS A 156 -0.44 14.94 13.48
N PRO A 157 -0.56 15.04 14.82
CA PRO A 157 0.37 14.38 15.72
C PRO A 157 0.30 12.85 15.60
N GLY A 158 1.43 12.18 15.80
CA GLY A 158 1.54 10.73 15.76
C GLY A 158 1.46 10.12 14.35
N LEU A 159 1.37 10.93 13.29
CA LEU A 159 1.44 10.44 11.90
C LEU A 159 2.84 10.67 11.33
N ARG A 160 3.46 9.60 10.85
CA ARG A 160 4.73 9.63 10.13
C ARG A 160 4.51 9.50 8.63
N SER A 161 4.55 10.60 7.92
CA SER A 161 4.41 10.65 6.46
C SER A 161 5.61 9.98 5.79
N GLU A 162 5.40 8.88 5.09
CA GLU A 162 6.45 8.08 4.46
C GLU A 162 6.30 8.01 2.94
N GLY A 163 5.07 7.96 2.44
CA GLY A 163 4.87 7.74 1.02
C GLY A 163 3.58 8.31 0.46
N ILE A 164 3.46 8.18 -0.84
CA ILE A 164 2.29 8.57 -1.62
C ILE A 164 2.07 7.58 -2.76
N PHE A 165 0.82 7.27 -3.06
CA PHE A 165 0.53 6.28 -4.09
C PHE A 165 -0.76 6.53 -4.86
N THR A 166 -0.82 5.93 -6.04
CA THR A 166 -2.03 5.89 -6.86
C THR A 166 -2.27 4.48 -7.39
N HIS A 167 -3.35 4.32 -8.14
CA HIS A 167 -3.64 3.10 -8.89
C HIS A 167 -4.08 3.47 -10.30
N PHE A 168 -3.36 2.99 -11.30
CA PHE A 168 -3.72 3.17 -12.69
C PHE A 168 -4.92 2.32 -13.06
N ALA A 169 -5.85 2.90 -13.80
CA ALA A 169 -7.11 2.23 -14.13
C ALA A 169 -6.99 1.24 -15.29
N VAL A 170 -6.08 1.51 -16.23
CA VAL A 170 -6.02 0.82 -17.53
C VAL A 170 -4.59 0.60 -18.05
N ALA A 171 -3.61 0.55 -17.15
CA ALA A 171 -2.20 0.39 -17.53
C ALA A 171 -1.87 -0.98 -18.17
N ASP A 172 -2.73 -1.96 -18.00
CA ASP A 172 -2.65 -3.31 -18.55
C ASP A 172 -3.35 -3.46 -19.93
N VAL A 173 -3.93 -2.38 -20.45
CA VAL A 173 -4.66 -2.38 -21.74
C VAL A 173 -3.90 -1.52 -22.75
N PRO A 174 -3.53 -2.05 -23.93
CA PRO A 174 -2.77 -1.30 -24.94
C PRO A 174 -3.40 0.04 -25.36
N SER A 175 -4.73 0.12 -25.37
CA SER A 175 -5.46 1.37 -25.66
C SER A 175 -5.53 2.35 -24.47
N GLY A 176 -5.00 1.99 -23.33
CA GLY A 176 -5.03 2.78 -22.09
C GLY A 176 -3.83 3.68 -21.88
N GLU A 177 -2.87 3.74 -22.81
CA GLU A 177 -1.60 4.46 -22.65
C GLU A 177 -1.82 5.96 -22.36
N GLU A 178 -2.60 6.65 -23.19
CA GLU A 178 -2.90 8.09 -23.02
C GLU A 178 -3.54 8.38 -21.64
N TYR A 179 -4.48 7.53 -21.23
CA TYR A 179 -5.12 7.69 -19.92
C TYR A 179 -4.16 7.42 -18.77
N THR A 180 -3.29 6.44 -18.90
CA THR A 180 -2.26 6.11 -17.91
C THR A 180 -1.24 7.23 -17.78
N GLU A 181 -0.80 7.82 -18.89
CA GLU A 181 0.09 9.00 -18.89
C GLU A 181 -0.57 10.19 -18.20
N MET A 182 -1.84 10.48 -18.49
CA MET A 182 -2.58 11.53 -17.81
C MET A 182 -2.67 11.28 -16.30
N GLN A 183 -2.92 10.03 -15.87
CA GLN A 183 -2.91 9.68 -14.44
C GLN A 183 -1.52 9.88 -13.81
N TYR A 184 -0.45 9.50 -14.52
CA TYR A 184 0.92 9.68 -14.06
C TYR A 184 1.28 11.17 -13.94
N ASP A 185 0.92 12.01 -14.91
CA ASP A 185 1.18 13.44 -14.85
C ASP A 185 0.46 14.12 -13.68
N ARG A 186 -0.77 13.73 -13.39
CA ARG A 186 -1.51 14.19 -12.21
C ARG A 186 -0.82 13.77 -10.91
N PHE A 187 -0.39 12.51 -10.83
CA PHE A 187 0.36 11.98 -9.68
C PHE A 187 1.65 12.79 -9.45
N ARG A 188 2.44 12.93 -10.50
CA ARG A 188 3.70 13.69 -10.48
C ARG A 188 3.48 15.13 -10.05
N GLY A 189 2.49 15.81 -10.63
CA GLY A 189 2.17 17.20 -10.30
C GLY A 189 1.87 17.42 -8.81
N VAL A 190 1.10 16.52 -8.18
CA VAL A 190 0.86 16.59 -6.72
C VAL A 190 2.15 16.32 -5.94
N CYS A 191 2.96 15.32 -6.32
CA CYS A 191 4.25 15.05 -5.66
C CYS A 191 5.20 16.26 -5.71
N GLU A 192 5.29 16.94 -6.86
CA GLU A 192 6.08 18.16 -7.04
C GLU A 192 5.55 19.29 -6.13
N GLY A 193 4.22 19.49 -6.11
CA GLY A 193 3.59 20.50 -5.25
C GLY A 193 3.82 20.27 -3.76
N LEU A 194 3.81 19.02 -3.30
CA LEU A 194 4.13 18.66 -1.91
C LEU A 194 5.60 18.97 -1.59
N ALA A 195 6.53 18.60 -2.47
CA ALA A 195 7.96 18.86 -2.29
C ALA A 195 8.27 20.37 -2.28
N GLU A 196 7.66 21.17 -3.16
CA GLU A 196 7.76 22.64 -3.20
C GLU A 196 7.31 23.28 -1.88
N ASN A 197 6.41 22.63 -1.14
CA ASN A 197 5.91 23.08 0.17
C ASN A 197 6.58 22.36 1.36
N GLY A 198 7.72 21.70 1.13
CA GLY A 198 8.55 21.12 2.18
C GLY A 198 8.15 19.72 2.65
N LEU A 199 7.21 19.06 1.98
CA LEU A 199 6.86 17.66 2.24
C LEU A 199 7.38 16.78 1.09
N ASP A 200 8.60 16.28 1.23
CA ASP A 200 9.15 15.29 0.31
C ASP A 200 8.85 13.87 0.83
N LEU A 201 8.13 13.09 0.02
CA LEU A 201 7.74 11.73 0.36
C LEU A 201 8.64 10.76 -0.41
N PRO A 202 9.52 10.02 0.30
CA PRO A 202 10.54 9.18 -0.35
C PRO A 202 9.96 7.98 -1.08
N LEU A 203 8.81 7.44 -0.63
CA LEU A 203 8.18 6.31 -1.27
C LEU A 203 7.03 6.76 -2.18
N ARG A 204 7.20 6.55 -3.48
CA ARG A 204 6.21 6.88 -4.52
C ARG A 204 5.85 5.60 -5.28
N HIS A 205 4.59 5.18 -5.19
CA HIS A 205 4.16 3.92 -5.81
C HIS A 205 2.71 3.90 -6.32
#